data_17d0c58fa4802b12f7954393d53561c3
#
_entry.id   17d0c58fa4802b12f7954393d53561c3
#
_cell.length_a   1.000
_cell.length_b   1.000
_cell.length_c   1.000
_cell.angle_alpha   90.00
_cell.angle_beta   90.00
_cell.angle_gamma   90.00
#
_symmetry.space_group_name_H-M   'P 1'
#
loop_
_entity.id
_entity.type
_entity.pdbx_description
1 polymer ?
#
loop_
_entity_poly.entity_id
_entity_poly.type
_entity_poly.pdbx_seq_one_letter_code
_entity_poly.pdbx_strand_id
1 'polypeptide(L)'
;MKRKLISIARKLLATGVIPAVKYAAMRLIWWVSFKTKGYDSAAPRVTVVMPVYNVEKYLADCIRSARAQRWANFEIVAVNDGSTDSSAKILDRFSKSTPELFVVTQANAGLGAARNAGIAAIENTDYLMFLDSDDLLPAGAIERYVAAAQASSAKLVVGKTFCFYGARYFDRTSTASFYKAGNRSQISLNEAPEFLGDATSWNKLYDFAFWQQHGFKFPTGVNYEDMTLVATAYLAAGKFDVLAEPAYFWRVRAEGESLSKRTAELKSLQDRLLSIEQINKILLRAIEKGLIENQVRESWLTRIISMDLQLFVAAVATTEPAFFAELNSRASAVLAGAPESVWASATGKNRNAVWAAVNGNREQTIKLIAS
;
A
#
# COMPACT_ATOMS: atom_id res chain seq x y z
N MET A 1 20.91 -30.50 8.13
CA MET A 1 20.24 -29.77 9.21
C MET A 1 19.40 -28.57 8.70
N LYS A 2 19.96 -27.62 7.91
CA LYS A 2 19.26 -26.44 7.37
C LYS A 2 18.00 -26.75 6.56
N ARG A 3 18.03 -27.67 5.57
CA ARG A 3 16.86 -28.07 4.76
C ARG A 3 15.73 -28.64 5.61
N LYS A 4 16.06 -29.39 6.68
CA LYS A 4 15.08 -29.98 7.61
C LYS A 4 14.37 -28.90 8.45
N LEU A 5 15.11 -27.89 8.95
CA LEU A 5 14.56 -26.75 9.69
C LEU A 5 13.64 -25.87 8.82
N ILE A 6 14.03 -25.58 7.57
CA ILE A 6 13.21 -24.84 6.62
C ILE A 6 11.93 -25.63 6.28
N SER A 7 12.03 -26.95 6.10
CA SER A 7 10.88 -27.82 5.83
C SER A 7 9.88 -27.83 7.01
N ILE A 8 10.39 -27.92 8.25
CA ILE A 8 9.58 -27.86 9.46
C ILE A 8 8.89 -26.50 9.58
N ALA A 9 9.64 -25.40 9.37
CA ALA A 9 9.10 -24.05 9.42
C ALA A 9 8.02 -23.81 8.34
N ARG A 10 8.20 -24.33 7.11
CA ARG A 10 7.19 -24.29 6.04
C ARG A 10 5.93 -25.08 6.39
N LYS A 11 6.09 -26.26 7.01
CA LYS A 11 4.95 -27.05 7.50
C LYS A 11 4.18 -26.31 8.60
N LEU A 12 4.86 -25.66 9.54
CA LEU A 12 4.24 -24.85 10.59
C LEU A 12 3.50 -23.62 10.02
N LEU A 13 4.00 -23.02 8.93
CA LEU A 13 3.32 -21.92 8.24
C LEU A 13 2.03 -22.37 7.52
N ALA A 14 2.00 -23.62 7.04
CA ALA A 14 0.87 -24.20 6.31
C ALA A 14 -0.26 -24.72 7.23
N THR A 15 0.02 -24.92 8.50
CA THR A 15 -0.95 -25.43 9.49
C THR A 15 -1.60 -24.29 10.27
N GLY A 16 -2.81 -24.50 10.80
CA GLY A 16 -3.56 -23.51 11.60
C GLY A 16 -2.96 -23.12 12.95
N VAL A 17 -1.63 -23.19 13.08
CA VAL A 17 -0.86 -22.94 14.32
C VAL A 17 -0.85 -21.45 14.67
N ILE A 18 -0.82 -21.18 15.97
CA ILE A 18 -0.83 -19.87 16.63
C ILE A 18 0.11 -18.86 15.92
N PRO A 19 -0.33 -17.61 15.67
CA PRO A 19 0.44 -16.58 14.95
C PRO A 19 1.87 -16.38 15.44
N ALA A 20 2.13 -16.49 16.75
CA ALA A 20 3.46 -16.39 17.35
C ALA A 20 4.44 -17.47 16.87
N VAL A 21 3.96 -18.70 16.62
CA VAL A 21 4.78 -19.82 16.13
C VAL A 21 5.09 -19.62 14.64
N LYS A 22 4.12 -19.09 13.88
CA LYS A 22 4.34 -18.69 12.48
C LYS A 22 5.43 -17.63 12.37
N TYR A 23 5.43 -16.64 13.26
CA TYR A 23 6.45 -15.59 13.30
C TYR A 23 7.84 -16.12 13.65
N ALA A 24 7.95 -16.96 14.68
CA ALA A 24 9.21 -17.61 15.05
C ALA A 24 9.77 -18.47 13.91
N ALA A 25 8.90 -19.21 13.21
CA ALA A 25 9.27 -19.98 12.03
C ALA A 25 9.76 -19.08 10.88
N MET A 26 9.12 -17.93 10.67
CA MET A 26 9.54 -16.96 9.66
C MET A 26 10.88 -16.30 10.02
N ARG A 27 11.10 -15.91 11.28
CA ARG A 27 12.40 -15.40 11.75
C ARG A 27 13.52 -16.44 11.60
N LEU A 28 13.22 -17.70 11.85
CA LEU A 28 14.19 -18.80 11.63
C LEU A 28 14.52 -18.95 10.14
N ILE A 29 13.53 -18.86 9.25
CA ILE A 29 13.74 -18.85 7.80
C ILE A 29 14.59 -17.64 7.41
N TRP A 30 14.34 -16.46 7.94
CA TRP A 30 15.15 -15.26 7.72
C TRP A 30 16.61 -15.50 8.13
N TRP A 31 16.83 -15.96 9.36
CA TRP A 31 18.19 -16.18 9.90
C TRP A 31 18.98 -17.23 9.11
N VAL A 32 18.33 -18.33 8.73
CA VAL A 32 18.97 -19.39 7.93
C VAL A 32 19.25 -18.92 6.50
N SER A 33 18.43 -18.02 5.95
CA SER A 33 18.57 -17.46 4.59
C SER A 33 19.72 -16.49 4.46
N PHE A 34 20.08 -15.79 5.53
CA PHE A 34 21.12 -14.74 5.55
C PHE A 34 22.52 -15.22 5.12
N LYS A 35 22.82 -16.51 5.15
CA LYS A 35 24.18 -17.06 4.97
C LYS A 35 24.55 -17.51 3.55
N THR A 36 23.73 -17.32 2.54
CA THR A 36 23.96 -17.97 1.22
C THR A 36 23.65 -17.10 -0.01
N LYS A 37 23.93 -15.79 0.05
CA LYS A 37 23.84 -14.97 -1.18
C LYS A 37 25.12 -15.10 -2.01
N GLY A 38 25.00 -15.69 -3.22
CA GLY A 38 25.93 -15.40 -4.31
C GLY A 38 25.38 -14.19 -5.06
N TYR A 39 26.22 -13.25 -5.41
CA TYR A 39 25.87 -12.17 -6.35
C TYR A 39 25.69 -12.78 -7.74
N ASP A 40 24.51 -12.63 -8.32
CA ASP A 40 24.21 -13.00 -9.71
C ASP A 40 23.91 -11.72 -10.48
N SER A 41 24.89 -11.22 -11.21
CA SER A 41 24.75 -10.01 -12.03
C SER A 41 23.79 -10.18 -13.21
N ALA A 42 23.43 -11.41 -13.57
CA ALA A 42 22.44 -11.69 -14.60
C ALA A 42 20.99 -11.62 -14.08
N ALA A 43 20.80 -11.63 -12.74
CA ALA A 43 19.47 -11.46 -12.16
C ALA A 43 18.98 -10.02 -12.35
N PRO A 44 17.69 -9.80 -12.65
CA PRO A 44 17.10 -8.45 -12.75
C PRO A 44 17.38 -7.61 -11.50
N ARG A 45 17.73 -6.36 -11.70
CA ARG A 45 17.96 -5.41 -10.61
C ARG A 45 16.65 -4.89 -10.04
N VAL A 46 16.53 -4.91 -8.72
CA VAL A 46 15.36 -4.40 -8.00
C VAL A 46 15.78 -3.24 -7.11
N THR A 47 15.20 -2.07 -7.30
CA THR A 47 15.38 -0.93 -6.40
C THR A 47 14.20 -0.79 -5.46
N VAL A 48 14.48 -0.76 -4.15
CA VAL A 48 13.49 -0.52 -3.10
C VAL A 48 13.64 0.92 -2.61
N VAL A 49 12.68 1.78 -2.91
CA VAL A 49 12.65 3.16 -2.40
C VAL A 49 12.01 3.18 -1.02
N MET A 50 12.73 3.70 -0.02
CA MET A 50 12.35 3.74 1.39
C MET A 50 12.30 5.19 1.89
N PRO A 51 11.12 5.85 1.97
CA PRO A 51 10.97 7.16 2.58
C PRO A 51 11.13 7.06 4.10
N VAL A 52 11.91 7.97 4.70
CA VAL A 52 12.24 7.95 6.13
C VAL A 52 11.98 9.32 6.75
N TYR A 53 11.05 9.39 7.70
CA TYR A 53 10.78 10.58 8.51
C TYR A 53 10.32 10.23 9.91
N ASN A 54 11.15 10.54 10.92
CA ASN A 54 10.85 10.36 12.35
C ASN A 54 10.34 8.93 12.70
N VAL A 55 11.15 7.92 12.39
CA VAL A 55 10.83 6.49 12.57
C VAL A 55 11.92 5.71 13.31
N GLU A 56 12.70 6.36 14.16
CA GLU A 56 13.85 5.77 14.89
C GLU A 56 13.53 4.44 15.57
N LYS A 57 12.30 4.27 16.07
CA LYS A 57 11.84 3.05 16.77
C LYS A 57 11.73 1.84 15.84
N TYR A 58 11.53 2.04 14.54
CA TYR A 58 11.16 0.97 13.58
C TYR A 58 12.20 0.75 12.47
N LEU A 59 12.92 1.81 12.11
CA LEU A 59 13.81 1.86 10.94
C LEU A 59 14.84 0.74 10.91
N ALA A 60 15.46 0.42 12.04
CA ALA A 60 16.46 -0.62 12.11
C ALA A 60 15.91 -2.02 11.74
N ASP A 61 14.67 -2.33 12.15
CA ASP A 61 14.04 -3.59 11.80
C ASP A 61 13.60 -3.61 10.34
N CYS A 62 13.12 -2.49 9.81
CA CYS A 62 12.78 -2.31 8.41
C CYS A 62 14.00 -2.60 7.52
N ILE A 63 15.13 -1.92 7.75
CA ILE A 63 16.38 -2.13 6.99
C ILE A 63 16.84 -3.59 7.09
N ARG A 64 16.80 -4.20 8.29
CA ARG A 64 17.18 -5.61 8.46
C ARG A 64 16.30 -6.55 7.65
N SER A 65 14.99 -6.27 7.56
CA SER A 65 14.04 -7.09 6.78
C SER A 65 14.32 -7.02 5.27
N ALA A 66 14.65 -5.82 4.77
CA ALA A 66 15.03 -5.61 3.39
C ALA A 66 16.37 -6.30 3.06
N ARG A 67 17.37 -6.15 3.91
CA ARG A 67 18.67 -6.84 3.78
C ARG A 67 18.55 -8.37 3.83
N ALA A 68 17.55 -8.90 4.51
CA ALA A 68 17.32 -10.34 4.62
C ALA A 68 16.71 -10.95 3.35
N GLN A 69 16.43 -10.17 2.32
CA GLN A 69 15.96 -10.69 1.04
C GLN A 69 17.06 -11.52 0.36
N ARG A 70 16.66 -12.60 -0.32
CA ARG A 70 17.60 -13.51 -0.99
C ARG A 70 17.99 -13.06 -2.40
N TRP A 71 17.34 -12.01 -2.88
CA TRP A 71 17.59 -11.50 -4.22
C TRP A 71 19.02 -10.95 -4.31
N ALA A 72 19.78 -11.40 -5.30
CA ALA A 72 21.22 -11.11 -5.39
C ALA A 72 21.48 -9.68 -5.88
N ASN A 73 20.67 -9.19 -6.82
CA ASN A 73 20.84 -7.91 -7.47
C ASN A 73 19.75 -6.92 -7.01
N PHE A 74 19.89 -6.37 -5.79
CA PHE A 74 18.95 -5.38 -5.28
C PHE A 74 19.68 -4.25 -4.55
N GLU A 75 19.02 -3.11 -4.49
CA GLU A 75 19.47 -1.94 -3.73
C GLU A 75 18.31 -1.30 -2.96
N ILE A 76 18.65 -0.55 -1.94
CA ILE A 76 17.73 0.26 -1.15
C ILE A 76 18.13 1.71 -1.31
N VAL A 77 17.22 2.55 -1.81
CA VAL A 77 17.37 4.01 -1.81
C VAL A 77 16.54 4.56 -0.66
N ALA A 78 17.18 4.83 0.48
CA ALA A 78 16.53 5.42 1.64
C ALA A 78 16.58 6.94 1.55
N VAL A 79 15.42 7.60 1.62
CA VAL A 79 15.32 9.06 1.55
C VAL A 79 15.00 9.61 2.94
N ASN A 80 15.99 10.22 3.58
CA ASN A 80 15.79 10.96 4.83
C ASN A 80 15.11 12.31 4.53
N ASP A 81 13.82 12.39 4.79
CA ASP A 81 12.99 13.56 4.53
C ASP A 81 13.03 14.56 5.72
N GLY A 82 14.24 14.95 6.11
CA GLY A 82 14.44 15.93 7.17
C GLY A 82 14.08 15.43 8.57
N SER A 83 14.39 14.17 8.92
CA SER A 83 14.11 13.62 10.25
C SER A 83 14.82 14.41 11.36
N THR A 84 14.10 14.66 12.46
CA THR A 84 14.56 15.36 13.64
C THR A 84 14.89 14.43 14.82
N ASP A 85 14.55 13.15 14.71
CA ASP A 85 14.89 12.09 15.66
C ASP A 85 16.21 11.38 15.29
N SER A 86 16.47 10.20 15.86
CA SER A 86 17.69 9.44 15.58
C SER A 86 17.69 8.70 14.23
N SER A 87 16.65 8.86 13.37
CA SER A 87 16.56 8.16 12.09
C SER A 87 17.76 8.40 11.18
N ALA A 88 18.22 9.66 11.07
CA ALA A 88 19.41 9.99 10.28
C ALA A 88 20.68 9.26 10.76
N LYS A 89 20.88 9.15 12.08
CA LYS A 89 22.02 8.43 12.68
C LYS A 89 21.93 6.93 12.43
N ILE A 90 20.71 6.37 12.42
CA ILE A 90 20.48 4.97 12.10
C ILE A 90 20.84 4.70 10.64
N LEU A 91 20.39 5.54 9.71
CA LEU A 91 20.74 5.43 8.29
C LEU A 91 22.26 5.49 8.08
N ASP A 92 22.95 6.47 8.67
CA ASP A 92 24.42 6.60 8.57
C ASP A 92 25.14 5.34 9.06
N ARG A 93 24.70 4.76 10.19
CA ARG A 93 25.29 3.52 10.70
C ARG A 93 25.08 2.35 9.78
N PHE A 94 23.87 2.20 9.22
CA PHE A 94 23.55 1.07 8.33
C PHE A 94 24.24 1.22 6.97
N SER A 95 24.31 2.41 6.38
CA SER A 95 24.96 2.64 5.08
C SER A 95 26.43 2.24 5.08
N LYS A 96 27.15 2.47 6.20
CA LYS A 96 28.56 2.04 6.38
C LYS A 96 28.75 0.52 6.38
N SER A 97 27.72 -0.25 6.69
CA SER A 97 27.77 -1.71 6.81
C SER A 97 26.89 -2.46 5.79
N THR A 98 26.29 -1.75 4.86
CA THR A 98 25.32 -2.28 3.89
C THR A 98 25.60 -1.64 2.53
N PRO A 99 26.42 -2.26 1.68
CA PRO A 99 26.77 -1.72 0.36
C PRO A 99 25.56 -1.44 -0.53
N GLU A 100 24.45 -2.17 -0.32
CA GLU A 100 23.21 -2.03 -1.08
C GLU A 100 22.32 -0.88 -0.59
N LEU A 101 22.70 -0.16 0.49
CA LEU A 101 21.92 0.95 1.06
C LEU A 101 22.52 2.30 0.67
N PHE A 102 21.81 3.02 -0.19
CA PHE A 102 22.10 4.40 -0.56
C PHE A 102 21.20 5.35 0.22
N VAL A 103 21.75 6.46 0.72
CA VAL A 103 21.00 7.43 1.51
C VAL A 103 20.96 8.76 0.77
N VAL A 104 19.76 9.24 0.50
CA VAL A 104 19.47 10.59 0.02
C VAL A 104 18.94 11.41 1.19
N THR A 105 19.35 12.66 1.34
CA THR A 105 18.82 13.55 2.39
C THR A 105 18.27 14.82 1.76
N GLN A 106 17.07 15.21 2.19
CA GLN A 106 16.40 16.44 1.76
C GLN A 106 15.75 17.13 2.97
N ALA A 107 15.37 18.41 2.80
CA ALA A 107 14.47 19.08 3.73
C ALA A 107 13.08 18.42 3.66
N ASN A 108 12.35 18.38 4.78
CA ASN A 108 11.02 17.74 4.83
C ASN A 108 10.10 18.34 3.76
N ALA A 109 9.65 17.50 2.85
CA ALA A 109 8.75 17.83 1.76
C ALA A 109 7.56 16.87 1.64
N GLY A 110 7.45 15.92 2.57
CA GLY A 110 6.37 14.94 2.68
C GLY A 110 6.61 13.67 1.89
N LEU A 111 5.77 12.67 2.19
CA LEU A 111 5.93 11.27 1.76
C LEU A 111 6.04 11.12 0.23
N GLY A 112 5.17 11.79 -0.52
CA GLY A 112 5.19 11.75 -1.99
C GLY A 112 6.48 12.36 -2.57
N ALA A 113 6.96 13.47 -1.99
CA ALA A 113 8.22 14.11 -2.40
C ALA A 113 9.42 13.21 -2.09
N ALA A 114 9.44 12.57 -0.94
CA ALA A 114 10.50 11.64 -0.55
C ALA A 114 10.56 10.43 -1.51
N ARG A 115 9.41 9.83 -1.85
CA ARG A 115 9.38 8.75 -2.86
C ARG A 115 9.88 9.22 -4.23
N ASN A 116 9.45 10.41 -4.68
CA ASN A 116 9.94 10.97 -5.94
C ASN A 116 11.45 11.22 -5.94
N ALA A 117 12.01 11.73 -4.83
CA ALA A 117 13.46 11.93 -4.71
C ALA A 117 14.22 10.59 -4.75
N GLY A 118 13.68 9.56 -4.12
CA GLY A 118 14.24 8.21 -4.19
C GLY A 118 14.22 7.64 -5.61
N ILE A 119 13.11 7.82 -6.35
CA ILE A 119 13.02 7.41 -7.76
C ILE A 119 14.02 8.18 -8.62
N ALA A 120 14.18 9.49 -8.40
CA ALA A 120 15.12 10.33 -9.16
C ALA A 120 16.60 9.97 -8.92
N ALA A 121 16.91 9.32 -7.81
CA ALA A 121 18.25 8.85 -7.48
C ALA A 121 18.58 7.46 -8.07
N ILE A 122 17.64 6.81 -8.75
CA ILE A 122 17.86 5.51 -9.40
C ILE A 122 18.63 5.72 -10.69
N GLU A 123 19.83 5.15 -10.78
CA GLU A 123 20.64 5.19 -12.01
C GLU A 123 20.20 4.12 -13.02
N ASN A 124 19.98 2.89 -12.53
CA ASN A 124 19.57 1.76 -13.37
C ASN A 124 18.86 0.70 -12.53
N THR A 125 17.69 0.27 -12.97
CA THR A 125 16.95 -0.84 -12.36
C THR A 125 15.96 -1.45 -13.36
N ASP A 126 15.63 -2.73 -13.17
CA ASP A 126 14.59 -3.40 -13.95
C ASP A 126 13.21 -3.28 -13.27
N TYR A 127 13.23 -3.31 -11.93
CA TYR A 127 12.00 -3.26 -11.13
C TYR A 127 12.10 -2.28 -9.98
N LEU A 128 10.98 -1.63 -9.68
CA LEU A 128 10.81 -0.67 -8.59
C LEU A 128 9.84 -1.23 -7.55
N MET A 129 10.20 -1.06 -6.27
CA MET A 129 9.33 -1.32 -5.12
C MET A 129 9.39 -0.15 -4.15
N PHE A 130 8.35 -0.02 -3.32
CA PHE A 130 8.34 0.90 -2.18
C PHE A 130 8.26 0.13 -0.87
N LEU A 131 8.93 0.63 0.15
CA LEU A 131 8.89 0.07 1.50
C LEU A 131 8.81 1.22 2.51
N ASP A 132 7.69 1.32 3.20
CA ASP A 132 7.54 2.30 4.27
C ASP A 132 8.45 1.92 5.45
N SER A 133 9.16 2.89 6.00
CA SER A 133 10.28 2.68 6.90
C SER A 133 9.93 2.18 8.30
N ASP A 134 8.65 2.02 8.61
CA ASP A 134 8.13 1.37 9.81
C ASP A 134 7.61 -0.05 9.58
N ASP A 135 7.61 -0.52 8.33
CA ASP A 135 7.11 -1.82 7.89
C ASP A 135 8.22 -2.85 7.67
N LEU A 136 7.85 -4.06 7.22
CA LEU A 136 8.80 -5.13 6.98
C LEU A 136 8.51 -5.85 5.65
N LEU A 137 9.57 -6.32 4.99
CA LEU A 137 9.46 -7.26 3.87
C LEU A 137 9.54 -8.71 4.38
N PRO A 138 8.56 -9.57 4.05
CA PRO A 138 8.66 -11.01 4.30
C PRO A 138 9.87 -11.63 3.61
N ALA A 139 10.45 -12.67 4.19
CA ALA A 139 11.57 -13.38 3.57
C ALA A 139 11.20 -13.91 2.19
N GLY A 140 12.05 -13.65 1.18
CA GLY A 140 11.83 -14.04 -0.20
C GLY A 140 10.69 -13.29 -0.91
N ALA A 141 10.28 -12.13 -0.41
CA ALA A 141 9.27 -11.32 -1.07
C ALA A 141 9.73 -10.86 -2.45
N ILE A 142 10.94 -10.29 -2.56
CA ILE A 142 11.51 -9.84 -3.83
C ILE A 142 11.60 -11.01 -4.83
N GLU A 143 12.10 -12.17 -4.40
CA GLU A 143 12.19 -13.37 -5.24
C GLU A 143 10.83 -13.76 -5.82
N ARG A 144 9.75 -13.76 -5.00
CA ARG A 144 8.40 -14.10 -5.47
C ARG A 144 7.83 -13.07 -6.44
N TYR A 145 8.02 -11.79 -6.16
CA TYR A 145 7.59 -10.71 -7.04
C TYR A 145 8.26 -10.79 -8.42
N VAL A 146 9.59 -10.94 -8.45
CA VAL A 146 10.34 -11.00 -9.71
C VAL A 146 10.00 -12.28 -10.47
N ALA A 147 9.89 -13.43 -9.79
CA ALA A 147 9.50 -14.69 -10.42
C ALA A 147 8.12 -14.59 -11.09
N ALA A 148 7.14 -13.96 -10.44
CA ALA A 148 5.82 -13.73 -11.04
C ALA A 148 5.93 -12.80 -12.26
N ALA A 149 6.58 -11.65 -12.12
CA ALA A 149 6.74 -10.69 -13.21
C ALA A 149 7.43 -11.30 -14.44
N GLN A 150 8.50 -12.08 -14.25
CA GLN A 150 9.21 -12.75 -15.34
C GLN A 150 8.38 -13.85 -16.01
N ALA A 151 7.61 -14.63 -15.23
CA ALA A 151 6.81 -15.74 -15.77
C ALA A 151 5.71 -15.27 -16.72
N SER A 152 5.15 -14.08 -16.50
CA SER A 152 4.03 -13.53 -17.25
C SER A 152 4.35 -12.27 -18.06
N SER A 153 5.55 -11.72 -17.90
CA SER A 153 5.93 -10.37 -18.38
C SER A 153 5.04 -9.25 -17.84
N ALA A 154 4.50 -9.43 -16.61
CA ALA A 154 3.63 -8.46 -15.97
C ALA A 154 4.34 -7.15 -15.68
N LYS A 155 3.69 -6.03 -16.00
CA LYS A 155 4.17 -4.67 -15.71
C LYS A 155 3.92 -4.24 -14.27
N LEU A 156 2.98 -4.91 -13.62
CA LEU A 156 2.57 -4.68 -12.25
C LEU A 156 2.27 -6.02 -11.57
N VAL A 157 2.88 -6.27 -10.41
CA VAL A 157 2.57 -7.42 -9.56
C VAL A 157 2.11 -6.92 -8.20
N VAL A 158 0.97 -7.40 -7.74
CA VAL A 158 0.36 -7.02 -6.46
C VAL A 158 0.51 -8.14 -5.45
N GLY A 159 1.00 -7.84 -4.27
CA GLY A 159 1.25 -8.83 -3.24
C GLY A 159 0.34 -8.70 -2.02
N LYS A 160 0.01 -9.85 -1.43
CA LYS A 160 -0.82 -9.89 -0.21
C LYS A 160 -0.11 -9.22 0.97
N THR A 161 -0.85 -8.34 1.64
CA THR A 161 -0.43 -7.65 2.85
C THR A 161 -0.95 -8.35 4.09
N PHE A 162 -0.07 -8.56 5.07
CA PHE A 162 -0.42 -8.91 6.43
C PHE A 162 -0.17 -7.75 7.37
N CYS A 163 -1.09 -7.54 8.30
CA CYS A 163 -0.89 -6.63 9.42
C CYS A 163 -0.13 -7.33 10.54
N PHE A 164 0.66 -6.58 11.33
CA PHE A 164 1.23 -7.10 12.56
C PHE A 164 1.29 -6.04 13.67
N TYR A 165 1.10 -6.52 14.90
CA TYR A 165 1.24 -5.76 16.13
C TYR A 165 2.03 -6.60 17.13
N GLY A 166 3.22 -6.15 17.51
CA GLY A 166 4.16 -6.97 18.29
C GLY A 166 4.48 -8.28 17.57
N ALA A 167 4.16 -9.41 18.21
CA ALA A 167 4.37 -10.74 17.64
C ALA A 167 3.11 -11.33 16.95
N ARG A 168 2.02 -10.59 16.87
CA ARG A 168 0.76 -11.06 16.28
C ARG A 168 0.68 -10.62 14.83
N TYR A 169 0.42 -11.58 13.93
CA TYR A 169 0.18 -11.37 12.50
C TYR A 169 -1.26 -11.73 12.16
N PHE A 170 -1.90 -10.91 11.33
CA PHE A 170 -3.29 -11.11 10.92
C PHE A 170 -3.51 -10.57 9.51
N ASP A 171 -4.53 -11.09 8.83
CA ASP A 171 -4.92 -10.61 7.51
C ASP A 171 -5.39 -9.15 7.60
N ARG A 172 -5.00 -8.33 6.61
CA ARG A 172 -5.56 -7.00 6.44
C ARG A 172 -7.03 -7.16 6.03
N THR A 173 -7.94 -6.89 6.94
CA THR A 173 -9.38 -7.18 6.79
C THR A 173 -9.96 -6.59 5.51
N SER A 174 -9.52 -5.39 5.11
CA SER A 174 -10.03 -4.69 3.93
C SER A 174 -9.67 -5.33 2.59
N THR A 175 -8.63 -6.17 2.54
CA THR A 175 -8.13 -6.79 1.30
C THR A 175 -8.00 -8.31 1.38
N ALA A 176 -8.29 -8.93 2.52
CA ALA A 176 -8.11 -10.37 2.72
C ALA A 176 -8.89 -11.22 1.71
N SER A 177 -10.09 -10.76 1.32
CA SER A 177 -10.93 -11.45 0.34
C SER A 177 -10.35 -11.47 -1.07
N PHE A 178 -9.56 -10.45 -1.47
CA PHE A 178 -8.99 -10.32 -2.80
C PHE A 178 -8.04 -11.47 -3.16
N TYR A 179 -7.45 -12.10 -2.16
CA TYR A 179 -6.44 -13.13 -2.31
C TYR A 179 -6.94 -14.56 -2.07
N LYS A 180 -8.26 -14.76 -1.89
CA LYS A 180 -8.84 -16.09 -1.63
C LYS A 180 -8.68 -17.07 -2.80
N ALA A 181 -8.64 -16.57 -4.02
CA ALA A 181 -8.46 -17.38 -5.23
C ALA A 181 -7.01 -17.88 -5.43
N GLY A 182 -6.07 -17.57 -4.51
CA GLY A 182 -4.66 -17.89 -4.68
C GLY A 182 -3.93 -16.93 -5.61
N ASN A 183 -2.76 -17.35 -6.11
CA ASN A 183 -2.00 -16.60 -7.10
C ASN A 183 -2.77 -16.53 -8.42
N ARG A 184 -2.78 -15.36 -9.04
CA ARG A 184 -3.40 -15.13 -10.35
C ARG A 184 -2.43 -14.38 -11.25
N SER A 185 -2.44 -14.71 -12.54
CA SER A 185 -1.56 -14.09 -13.53
C SER A 185 -2.39 -13.44 -14.63
N GLN A 186 -1.94 -12.29 -15.10
CA GLN A 186 -2.50 -11.56 -16.24
C GLN A 186 -4.01 -11.29 -16.12
N ILE A 187 -4.48 -10.97 -14.89
CA ILE A 187 -5.87 -10.56 -14.66
C ILE A 187 -6.04 -9.07 -14.89
N SER A 188 -7.26 -8.67 -15.26
CA SER A 188 -7.64 -7.27 -15.46
C SER A 188 -8.55 -6.77 -14.33
N LEU A 189 -8.76 -5.45 -14.27
CA LEU A 189 -9.76 -4.87 -13.36
C LEU A 189 -11.19 -5.30 -13.69
N ASN A 190 -11.49 -5.67 -14.95
CA ASN A 190 -12.80 -6.22 -15.30
C ASN A 190 -13.05 -7.60 -14.67
N GLU A 191 -12.00 -8.41 -14.50
CA GLU A 191 -12.06 -9.74 -13.86
C GLU A 191 -11.97 -9.66 -12.33
N ALA A 192 -11.35 -8.59 -11.80
CA ALA A 192 -11.09 -8.42 -10.38
C ALA A 192 -11.16 -6.93 -9.97
N PRO A 193 -12.35 -6.32 -10.06
CA PRO A 193 -12.53 -4.88 -9.80
C PRO A 193 -12.19 -4.47 -8.36
N GLU A 194 -12.24 -5.40 -7.43
CA GLU A 194 -11.89 -5.18 -6.02
C GLU A 194 -10.44 -4.73 -5.81
N PHE A 195 -9.49 -5.07 -6.72
CA PHE A 195 -8.10 -4.67 -6.59
C PHE A 195 -7.88 -3.16 -6.72
N LEU A 196 -8.80 -2.43 -7.35
CA LEU A 196 -8.78 -0.97 -7.33
C LEU A 196 -8.92 -0.42 -5.91
N GLY A 197 -9.46 -1.20 -5.00
CA GLY A 197 -9.52 -0.92 -3.57
C GLY A 197 -8.18 -1.10 -2.83
N ASP A 198 -7.19 -1.77 -3.40
CA ASP A 198 -5.82 -1.85 -2.87
C ASP A 198 -4.97 -0.72 -3.40
N ALA A 199 -5.25 0.49 -2.90
CA ALA A 199 -4.69 1.76 -3.36
C ALA A 199 -3.28 2.06 -2.81
N THR A 200 -2.62 1.09 -2.17
CA THR A 200 -1.28 1.28 -1.57
C THR A 200 -0.17 1.01 -2.58
N SER A 201 0.86 1.85 -2.61
CA SER A 201 1.98 1.70 -3.54
C SER A 201 3.01 0.65 -3.11
N TRP A 202 3.11 0.36 -1.81
CA TRP A 202 4.20 -0.39 -1.20
C TRP A 202 4.09 -1.92 -1.28
N ASN A 203 2.91 -2.51 -1.53
CA ASN A 203 2.74 -3.95 -1.74
C ASN A 203 2.79 -4.35 -3.21
N LYS A 204 3.57 -3.64 -4.01
CA LYS A 204 3.62 -3.83 -5.46
C LYS A 204 5.04 -3.85 -5.98
N LEU A 205 5.27 -4.63 -7.03
CA LEU A 205 6.44 -4.55 -7.90
C LEU A 205 6.01 -3.89 -9.21
N TYR A 206 6.75 -2.89 -9.63
CA TYR A 206 6.55 -2.19 -10.89
C TYR A 206 7.72 -2.48 -11.84
N ASP A 207 7.45 -2.82 -13.09
CA ASP A 207 8.44 -2.79 -14.17
C ASP A 207 8.91 -1.33 -14.33
N PHE A 208 10.22 -1.07 -14.27
CA PHE A 208 10.71 0.30 -14.23
C PHE A 208 10.62 1.01 -15.58
N ALA A 209 10.76 0.30 -16.69
CA ALA A 209 10.55 0.86 -18.02
C ALA A 209 9.09 1.29 -18.21
N PHE A 210 8.14 0.49 -17.73
CA PHE A 210 6.72 0.84 -17.68
C PHE A 210 6.47 2.08 -16.80
N TRP A 211 7.11 2.15 -15.61
CA TRP A 211 7.02 3.33 -14.75
C TRP A 211 7.48 4.60 -15.47
N GLN A 212 8.64 4.55 -16.13
CA GLN A 212 9.21 5.67 -16.86
C GLN A 212 8.37 6.05 -18.09
N GLN A 213 7.92 5.08 -18.87
CA GLN A 213 7.09 5.29 -20.06
C GLN A 213 5.82 6.07 -19.76
N HIS A 214 5.19 5.81 -18.62
CA HIS A 214 3.97 6.49 -18.20
C HIS A 214 4.21 7.75 -17.38
N GLY A 215 5.45 8.07 -17.06
CA GLY A 215 5.81 9.27 -16.29
C GLY A 215 5.18 9.28 -14.89
N PHE A 216 5.03 8.11 -14.25
CA PHE A 216 4.41 8.04 -12.93
C PHE A 216 5.18 8.87 -11.91
N LYS A 217 4.43 9.68 -11.16
CA LYS A 217 4.97 10.56 -10.13
C LYS A 217 3.97 10.70 -9.00
N PHE A 218 4.46 10.64 -7.76
CA PHE A 218 3.61 10.90 -6.60
C PHE A 218 3.25 12.39 -6.53
N PRO A 219 1.98 12.76 -6.28
CA PRO A 219 1.62 14.12 -5.91
C PRO A 219 2.31 14.53 -4.61
N THR A 220 2.65 15.80 -4.50
CA THR A 220 3.35 16.36 -3.34
C THR A 220 2.45 17.32 -2.56
N GLY A 221 2.70 17.50 -1.26
CA GLY A 221 1.94 18.41 -0.40
C GLY A 221 0.51 17.93 -0.09
N VAL A 222 0.19 16.68 -0.37
CA VAL A 222 -1.10 16.05 -0.10
C VAL A 222 -0.93 14.77 0.69
N ASN A 223 -1.96 14.42 1.49
CA ASN A 223 -2.09 13.09 2.05
C ASN A 223 -2.70 12.14 1.00
N TYR A 224 -2.52 10.82 1.17
CA TYR A 224 -3.08 9.80 0.28
C TYR A 224 -2.53 9.88 -1.16
N GLU A 225 -1.27 10.26 -1.29
CA GLU A 225 -0.54 10.50 -2.53
C GLU A 225 -0.42 9.26 -3.43
N ASP A 226 -0.58 8.07 -2.87
CA ASP A 226 -0.50 6.80 -3.60
C ASP A 226 -1.80 6.43 -4.32
N MET A 227 -2.97 6.86 -3.85
CA MET A 227 -4.26 6.41 -4.36
C MET A 227 -4.44 6.65 -5.86
N THR A 228 -4.24 7.88 -6.31
CA THR A 228 -4.43 8.27 -7.72
C THR A 228 -3.36 7.63 -8.62
N LEU A 229 -2.12 7.56 -8.13
CA LEU A 229 -1.01 6.93 -8.85
C LEU A 229 -1.29 5.44 -9.06
N VAL A 230 -1.68 4.72 -8.01
CA VAL A 230 -1.94 3.28 -8.07
C VAL A 230 -3.13 2.97 -8.98
N ALA A 231 -4.22 3.73 -8.89
CA ALA A 231 -5.36 3.58 -9.81
C ALA A 231 -4.92 3.77 -11.27
N THR A 232 -4.08 4.78 -11.55
CA THR A 232 -3.53 5.03 -12.89
C THR A 232 -2.63 3.89 -13.33
N ALA A 233 -1.80 3.33 -12.44
CA ALA A 233 -0.91 2.21 -12.75
C ALA A 233 -1.67 0.93 -13.12
N TYR A 234 -2.76 0.61 -12.40
CA TYR A 234 -3.63 -0.52 -12.76
C TYR A 234 -4.23 -0.37 -14.17
N LEU A 235 -4.76 0.81 -14.47
CA LEU A 235 -5.38 1.09 -15.78
C LEU A 235 -4.35 1.06 -16.91
N ALA A 236 -3.17 1.64 -16.67
CA ALA A 236 -2.09 1.66 -17.66
C ALA A 236 -1.50 0.27 -17.91
N ALA A 237 -1.39 -0.57 -16.88
CA ALA A 237 -0.93 -1.94 -17.02
C ALA A 237 -1.95 -2.81 -17.78
N GLY A 238 -3.26 -2.51 -17.67
CA GLY A 238 -4.35 -3.28 -18.26
C GLY A 238 -4.51 -4.66 -17.61
N LYS A 239 -3.40 -5.39 -17.50
CA LYS A 239 -3.31 -6.69 -16.81
C LYS A 239 -2.20 -6.66 -15.75
N PHE A 240 -2.41 -7.40 -14.65
CA PHE A 240 -1.48 -7.48 -13.54
C PHE A 240 -1.48 -8.87 -12.91
N ASP A 241 -0.45 -9.18 -12.16
CA ASP A 241 -0.34 -10.43 -11.42
C ASP A 241 -0.65 -10.22 -9.93
N VAL A 242 -1.11 -11.29 -9.28
CA VAL A 242 -1.46 -11.32 -7.87
C VAL A 242 -0.71 -12.43 -7.15
N LEU A 243 -0.01 -12.08 -6.07
CA LEU A 243 0.62 -13.00 -5.15
C LEU A 243 -0.22 -13.14 -3.87
N ALA A 244 -0.76 -14.31 -3.62
CA ALA A 244 -1.57 -14.61 -2.43
C ALA A 244 -0.74 -15.01 -1.20
N GLU A 245 0.56 -15.25 -1.37
CA GLU A 245 1.47 -15.41 -0.24
C GLU A 245 1.84 -14.06 0.38
N PRO A 246 2.28 -14.06 1.66
CA PRO A 246 2.74 -12.85 2.31
C PRO A 246 3.84 -12.15 1.52
N ALA A 247 3.56 -10.95 1.03
CA ALA A 247 4.48 -10.16 0.22
C ALA A 247 4.88 -8.83 0.90
N TYR A 248 4.09 -8.40 1.88
CA TYR A 248 4.33 -7.21 2.66
C TYR A 248 3.76 -7.35 4.08
N PHE A 249 4.46 -6.82 5.10
CA PHE A 249 4.03 -6.76 6.49
C PHE A 249 3.83 -5.31 6.91
N TRP A 250 2.58 -4.90 7.03
CA TRP A 250 2.18 -3.58 7.50
C TRP A 250 2.10 -3.54 9.02
N ARG A 251 2.88 -2.65 9.64
CA ARG A 251 2.92 -2.48 11.10
C ARG A 251 1.74 -1.65 11.59
N VAL A 252 0.98 -2.22 12.52
CA VAL A 252 0.04 -1.44 13.33
C VAL A 252 0.82 -0.86 14.50
N ARG A 253 0.99 0.48 14.54
CA ARG A 253 1.72 1.14 15.62
C ARG A 253 0.90 1.17 16.90
N ALA A 254 1.55 0.89 18.06
CA ALA A 254 0.94 1.01 19.38
C ALA A 254 0.73 2.48 19.76
N GLU A 255 1.73 3.32 19.44
CA GLU A 255 1.80 4.73 19.78
C GLU A 255 2.14 5.54 18.52
N GLY A 256 1.79 6.81 18.53
CA GLY A 256 2.07 7.77 17.48
C GLY A 256 0.95 7.92 16.46
N GLU A 257 0.89 9.10 15.88
CA GLU A 257 -0.09 9.45 14.87
C GLU A 257 0.27 8.83 13.52
N SER A 258 -0.53 7.88 13.05
CA SER A 258 -0.56 7.56 11.63
C SER A 258 -1.31 8.69 10.90
N LEU A 259 -0.81 9.11 9.74
CA LEU A 259 -1.49 10.10 8.88
C LEU A 259 -2.95 9.68 8.61
N SER A 260 -3.22 8.39 8.49
CA SER A 260 -4.56 7.83 8.28
C SER A 260 -5.53 7.99 9.48
N LYS A 261 -5.05 8.40 10.67
CA LYS A 261 -5.87 8.64 11.85
C LYS A 261 -6.35 10.09 12.00
N ARG A 262 -5.84 10.99 11.17
CA ARG A 262 -6.21 12.43 11.22
C ARG A 262 -7.53 12.73 10.51
N THR A 263 -8.54 11.93 10.77
CA THR A 263 -9.83 11.99 10.04
C THR A 263 -10.72 13.18 10.44
N ALA A 264 -10.44 13.85 11.56
CA ALA A 264 -11.13 15.06 11.97
C ALA A 264 -10.50 16.36 11.41
N GLU A 265 -9.35 16.28 10.76
CA GLU A 265 -8.71 17.45 10.15
C GLU A 265 -9.35 17.76 8.78
N LEU A 266 -9.74 19.02 8.58
CA LEU A 266 -10.34 19.47 7.31
C LEU A 266 -9.39 19.22 6.11
N LYS A 267 -8.08 19.47 6.29
CA LYS A 267 -7.07 19.20 5.26
C LYS A 267 -7.02 17.71 4.88
N SER A 268 -7.11 16.81 5.86
CA SER A 268 -7.13 15.36 5.59
C SER A 268 -8.38 14.94 4.80
N LEU A 269 -9.54 15.51 5.13
CA LEU A 269 -10.78 15.31 4.36
C LEU A 269 -10.63 15.82 2.91
N GLN A 270 -10.12 17.05 2.74
CA GLN A 270 -9.94 17.68 1.43
C GLN A 270 -9.01 16.86 0.53
N ASP A 271 -7.89 16.38 1.06
CA ASP A 271 -6.92 15.56 0.32
C ASP A 271 -7.55 14.21 -0.08
N ARG A 272 -8.32 13.57 0.81
CA ARG A 272 -9.02 12.32 0.47
C ARG A 272 -10.06 12.53 -0.61
N LEU A 273 -10.89 13.57 -0.49
CA LEU A 273 -11.91 13.89 -1.48
C LEU A 273 -11.28 14.25 -2.83
N LEU A 274 -10.14 14.97 -2.83
CA LEU A 274 -9.38 15.25 -4.05
C LEU A 274 -8.95 13.97 -4.75
N SER A 275 -8.37 13.03 -4.01
CA SER A 275 -7.97 11.72 -4.57
C SER A 275 -9.18 10.95 -5.13
N ILE A 276 -10.30 10.95 -4.42
CA ILE A 276 -11.55 10.31 -4.84
C ILE A 276 -12.06 10.93 -6.14
N GLU A 277 -12.11 12.26 -6.25
CA GLU A 277 -12.56 12.97 -7.46
C GLU A 277 -11.65 12.69 -8.66
N GLN A 278 -10.33 12.70 -8.44
CA GLN A 278 -9.36 12.40 -9.48
C GLN A 278 -9.51 10.97 -10.00
N ILE A 279 -9.64 9.99 -9.12
CA ILE A 279 -9.85 8.59 -9.50
C ILE A 279 -11.19 8.46 -10.24
N ASN A 280 -12.28 9.06 -9.77
CA ASN A 280 -13.56 9.03 -10.46
C ASN A 280 -13.45 9.54 -11.90
N LYS A 281 -12.77 10.68 -12.12
CA LYS A 281 -12.53 11.23 -13.46
C LYS A 281 -11.69 10.28 -14.34
N ILE A 282 -10.68 9.63 -13.76
CA ILE A 282 -9.84 8.65 -14.48
C ILE A 282 -10.67 7.44 -14.89
N LEU A 283 -11.51 6.91 -14.01
CA LEU A 283 -12.36 5.76 -14.29
C LEU A 283 -13.41 6.06 -15.36
N LEU A 284 -14.08 7.21 -15.29
CA LEU A 284 -15.04 7.63 -16.31
C LEU A 284 -14.39 7.72 -17.69
N ARG A 285 -13.21 8.32 -17.79
CA ARG A 285 -12.44 8.36 -19.06
C ARG A 285 -12.02 6.98 -19.55
N ALA A 286 -11.70 6.05 -18.63
CA ALA A 286 -11.32 4.69 -18.98
C ALA A 286 -12.53 3.90 -19.51
N ILE A 287 -13.73 4.13 -18.97
CA ILE A 287 -14.99 3.58 -19.45
C ILE A 287 -15.32 4.13 -20.86
N GLU A 288 -15.26 5.45 -21.05
CA GLU A 288 -15.48 6.10 -22.34
C GLU A 288 -14.57 5.54 -23.44
N LYS A 289 -13.34 5.18 -23.09
CA LYS A 289 -12.36 4.57 -24.00
C LYS A 289 -12.51 3.05 -24.17
N GLY A 290 -13.46 2.41 -23.48
CA GLY A 290 -13.65 0.97 -23.51
C GLY A 290 -12.52 0.15 -22.86
N LEU A 291 -11.71 0.77 -21.98
CA LEU A 291 -10.61 0.09 -21.28
C LEU A 291 -11.11 -0.73 -20.08
N ILE A 292 -12.18 -0.27 -19.43
CA ILE A 292 -12.84 -0.94 -18.33
C ILE A 292 -14.36 -0.87 -18.47
N GLU A 293 -15.07 -1.80 -17.82
CA GLU A 293 -16.52 -1.83 -17.74
C GLU A 293 -17.03 -1.00 -16.54
N ASN A 294 -18.32 -0.61 -16.56
CA ASN A 294 -18.96 0.16 -15.49
C ASN A 294 -18.85 -0.51 -14.12
N GLN A 295 -18.89 -1.85 -14.07
CA GLN A 295 -18.78 -2.60 -12.82
C GLN A 295 -17.49 -2.30 -12.04
N VAL A 296 -16.39 -1.92 -12.71
CA VAL A 296 -15.13 -1.53 -12.05
C VAL A 296 -15.34 -0.26 -11.24
N ARG A 297 -16.01 0.75 -11.83
CA ARG A 297 -16.34 1.99 -11.12
C ARG A 297 -17.35 1.74 -10.01
N GLU A 298 -18.36 0.90 -10.23
CA GLU A 298 -19.37 0.58 -9.22
C GLU A 298 -18.76 -0.14 -8.02
N SER A 299 -17.86 -1.09 -8.23
CA SER A 299 -17.09 -1.75 -7.17
C SER A 299 -16.25 -0.74 -6.37
N TRP A 300 -15.60 0.20 -7.05
CA TRP A 300 -14.83 1.25 -6.42
C TRP A 300 -15.73 2.23 -5.62
N LEU A 301 -16.88 2.64 -6.14
CA LEU A 301 -17.85 3.47 -5.41
C LEU A 301 -18.38 2.75 -4.17
N THR A 302 -18.68 1.45 -4.28
CA THR A 302 -19.07 0.61 -3.12
C THR A 302 -18.01 0.64 -2.03
N ARG A 303 -16.73 0.54 -2.40
CA ARG A 303 -15.61 0.64 -1.47
C ARG A 303 -15.53 2.04 -0.83
N ILE A 304 -15.68 3.11 -1.60
CA ILE A 304 -15.67 4.49 -1.09
C ILE A 304 -16.72 4.66 0.01
N ILE A 305 -17.95 4.18 -0.21
CA ILE A 305 -19.03 4.23 0.78
C ILE A 305 -18.71 3.33 1.98
N SER A 306 -18.15 2.14 1.74
CA SER A 306 -17.92 1.14 2.79
C SER A 306 -16.74 1.45 3.71
N MET A 307 -15.79 2.25 3.24
CA MET A 307 -14.52 2.46 3.94
C MET A 307 -14.12 3.93 4.05
N ASP A 308 -13.89 4.60 2.90
CA ASP A 308 -13.25 5.90 2.88
C ASP A 308 -14.11 6.98 3.54
N LEU A 309 -15.36 7.13 3.12
CA LEU A 309 -16.27 8.15 3.65
C LEU A 309 -16.69 7.87 5.08
N GLN A 310 -16.77 6.60 5.51
CA GLN A 310 -17.13 6.25 6.88
C GLN A 310 -16.14 6.78 7.91
N LEU A 311 -14.85 6.89 7.57
CA LEU A 311 -13.85 7.45 8.46
C LEU A 311 -14.09 8.93 8.76
N PHE A 312 -14.49 9.70 7.74
CA PHE A 312 -14.72 11.12 7.87
C PHE A 312 -16.13 11.44 8.40
N VAL A 313 -17.14 10.67 8.00
CA VAL A 313 -18.49 10.80 8.54
C VAL A 313 -18.46 10.59 10.06
N ALA A 314 -17.67 9.66 10.59
CA ALA A 314 -17.52 9.45 12.02
C ALA A 314 -17.02 10.69 12.79
N ALA A 315 -16.32 11.62 12.12
CA ALA A 315 -15.81 12.85 12.74
C ALA A 315 -16.81 14.02 12.71
N VAL A 316 -17.93 13.92 11.98
CA VAL A 316 -18.87 15.04 11.76
C VAL A 316 -19.43 15.61 13.06
N ALA A 317 -19.61 14.77 14.09
CA ALA A 317 -20.14 15.21 15.38
C ALA A 317 -19.18 16.13 16.15
N THR A 318 -17.87 16.01 15.91
CA THR A 318 -16.82 16.73 16.64
C THR A 318 -16.12 17.81 15.81
N THR A 319 -16.59 18.04 14.58
CA THR A 319 -15.97 18.99 13.64
C THR A 319 -16.91 20.15 13.33
N GLU A 320 -16.31 21.27 12.86
CA GLU A 320 -17.03 22.48 12.47
C GLU A 320 -17.98 22.24 11.27
N PRO A 321 -19.04 23.06 11.11
CA PRO A 321 -19.99 22.95 10.00
C PRO A 321 -19.33 22.95 8.62
N ALA A 322 -18.22 23.66 8.44
CA ALA A 322 -17.46 23.72 7.19
C ALA A 322 -16.93 22.34 6.77
N PHE A 323 -16.54 21.48 7.72
CA PHE A 323 -16.11 20.12 7.46
C PHE A 323 -17.26 19.30 6.82
N PHE A 324 -18.45 19.39 7.37
CA PHE A 324 -19.63 18.71 6.81
C PHE A 324 -20.00 19.25 5.43
N ALA A 325 -19.94 20.57 5.24
CA ALA A 325 -20.25 21.21 3.95
C ALA A 325 -19.30 20.70 2.84
N GLU A 326 -18.00 20.61 3.14
CA GLU A 326 -16.98 20.07 2.23
C GLU A 326 -17.25 18.59 1.92
N LEU A 327 -17.50 17.77 2.95
CA LEU A 327 -17.83 16.35 2.79
C LEU A 327 -19.08 16.16 1.93
N ASN A 328 -20.16 16.86 2.26
CA ASN A 328 -21.44 16.77 1.53
C ASN A 328 -21.25 17.17 0.05
N SER A 329 -20.74 18.37 -0.20
CA SER A 329 -20.65 18.94 -1.56
C SER A 329 -19.85 18.02 -2.49
N ARG A 330 -18.70 17.54 -2.06
CA ARG A 330 -17.77 16.79 -2.92
C ARG A 330 -18.12 15.31 -3.02
N ALA A 331 -18.54 14.69 -1.91
CA ALA A 331 -18.94 13.28 -1.93
C ALA A 331 -20.25 13.08 -2.71
N SER A 332 -21.24 13.99 -2.59
CA SER A 332 -22.47 13.91 -3.38
C SER A 332 -22.20 14.04 -4.89
N ALA A 333 -21.27 14.91 -5.28
CA ALA A 333 -20.90 15.07 -6.69
C ALA A 333 -20.27 13.78 -7.28
N VAL A 334 -19.43 13.08 -6.53
CA VAL A 334 -18.83 11.81 -6.97
C VAL A 334 -19.87 10.68 -7.02
N LEU A 335 -20.78 10.65 -6.05
CA LEU A 335 -21.81 9.60 -5.92
C LEU A 335 -23.08 9.90 -6.70
N ALA A 336 -23.15 11.07 -7.36
CA ALA A 336 -24.29 11.41 -8.23
C ALA A 336 -24.48 10.34 -9.31
N GLY A 337 -25.73 9.84 -9.43
CA GLY A 337 -26.06 8.78 -10.39
C GLY A 337 -25.47 7.40 -10.07
N ALA A 338 -24.91 7.18 -8.87
CA ALA A 338 -24.52 5.85 -8.45
C ALA A 338 -25.75 4.92 -8.40
N PRO A 339 -25.70 3.72 -9.04
CA PRO A 339 -26.80 2.78 -9.03
C PRO A 339 -27.20 2.36 -7.61
N GLU A 340 -28.46 1.96 -7.43
CA GLU A 340 -28.96 1.45 -6.14
C GLU A 340 -28.15 0.22 -5.67
N SER A 341 -27.69 -0.62 -6.59
CA SER A 341 -26.82 -1.78 -6.34
C SER A 341 -25.54 -1.41 -5.58
N VAL A 342 -24.95 -0.24 -5.86
CA VAL A 342 -23.75 0.26 -5.17
C VAL A 342 -24.05 0.52 -3.69
N TRP A 343 -25.19 1.19 -3.40
CA TRP A 343 -25.61 1.44 -2.04
C TRP A 343 -26.03 0.17 -1.30
N ALA A 344 -26.73 -0.73 -1.97
CA ALA A 344 -27.15 -2.02 -1.41
C ALA A 344 -25.94 -2.91 -1.04
N SER A 345 -24.91 -2.90 -1.87
CA SER A 345 -23.69 -3.69 -1.69
C SER A 345 -22.71 -3.06 -0.68
N ALA A 346 -22.85 -1.78 -0.38
CA ALA A 346 -21.98 -1.11 0.59
C ALA A 346 -22.18 -1.65 2.00
N THR A 347 -21.08 -1.81 2.74
CA THR A 347 -21.01 -2.37 4.09
C THR A 347 -20.45 -1.36 5.10
N GLY A 348 -20.37 -1.78 6.36
CA GLY A 348 -19.83 -0.97 7.45
C GLY A 348 -20.91 -0.31 8.32
N LYS A 349 -20.56 -0.09 9.59
CA LYS A 349 -21.52 0.40 10.59
C LYS A 349 -22.09 1.81 10.29
N ASN A 350 -21.28 2.67 9.65
CA ASN A 350 -21.65 4.06 9.35
C ASN A 350 -22.21 4.24 7.93
N ARG A 351 -22.58 3.18 7.20
CA ARG A 351 -23.10 3.28 5.84
C ARG A 351 -24.30 4.23 5.74
N ASN A 352 -25.27 4.10 6.66
CA ASN A 352 -26.46 4.95 6.66
C ASN A 352 -26.11 6.42 6.98
N ALA A 353 -25.09 6.67 7.81
CA ALA A 353 -24.59 7.99 8.08
C ALA A 353 -23.90 8.60 6.85
N VAL A 354 -23.19 7.80 6.03
CA VAL A 354 -22.66 8.25 4.73
C VAL A 354 -23.82 8.65 3.80
N TRP A 355 -24.88 7.85 3.74
CA TRP A 355 -26.05 8.20 2.93
C TRP A 355 -26.69 9.54 3.39
N ALA A 356 -26.89 9.73 4.69
CA ALA A 356 -27.42 10.97 5.24
C ALA A 356 -26.49 12.17 4.94
N ALA A 357 -25.17 11.98 5.05
CA ALA A 357 -24.19 13.04 4.77
C ALA A 357 -24.21 13.47 3.29
N VAL A 358 -24.28 12.51 2.37
CA VAL A 358 -24.35 12.77 0.92
C VAL A 358 -25.64 13.49 0.54
N ASN A 359 -26.74 13.23 1.26
CA ASN A 359 -28.03 13.92 1.07
C ASN A 359 -28.17 15.22 1.88
N GLY A 360 -27.08 15.75 2.43
CA GLY A 360 -27.05 17.06 3.08
C GLY A 360 -27.63 17.10 4.49
N ASN A 361 -27.94 15.97 5.10
CA ASN A 361 -28.58 15.92 6.41
C ASN A 361 -27.55 15.72 7.54
N ARG A 362 -26.95 16.83 8.02
CA ARG A 362 -25.94 16.80 9.09
C ARG A 362 -26.50 16.24 10.41
N GLU A 363 -27.70 16.62 10.79
CA GLU A 363 -28.34 16.21 12.05
C GLU A 363 -28.57 14.69 12.07
N GLN A 364 -29.16 14.16 10.98
CA GLN A 364 -29.36 12.73 10.84
C GLN A 364 -28.02 11.97 10.79
N THR A 365 -27.01 12.53 10.15
CA THR A 365 -25.66 11.97 10.11
C THR A 365 -25.13 11.77 11.53
N ILE A 366 -25.18 12.80 12.37
CA ILE A 366 -24.73 12.76 13.77
C ILE A 366 -25.52 11.72 14.56
N LYS A 367 -26.86 11.71 14.41
CA LYS A 367 -27.74 10.74 15.10
C LYS A 367 -27.38 9.28 14.75
N LEU A 368 -27.11 9.01 13.48
CA LEU A 368 -26.75 7.64 13.01
C LEU A 368 -25.35 7.21 13.41
N ILE A 369 -24.44 8.14 13.72
CA ILE A 369 -23.10 7.81 14.24
C ILE A 369 -23.19 7.45 15.73
N ALA A 370 -24.09 8.10 16.47
CA ALA A 370 -24.25 7.89 17.92
C ALA A 370 -25.04 6.62 18.26
N SER A 371 -25.76 6.02 17.31
CA SER A 371 -26.51 4.76 17.44
C SER A 371 -25.62 3.53 17.15
#